data_ab6cfe8edcb37460d72cadb3602c83b6
#
_entry.id   ab6cfe8edcb37460d72cadb3602c83b6
#
_cell.length_a   1.000
_cell.length_b   1.000
_cell.length_c   1.000
_cell.angle_alpha   90.00
_cell.angle_beta   90.00
_cell.angle_gamma   90.00
#
_symmetry.space_group_name_H-M   'P 1'
#
loop_
_entity.id
_entity.type
_entity.pdbx_description
1 polymer ?
#
loop_
_entity_poly.entity_id
_entity_poly.type
_entity_poly.pdbx_seq_one_letter_code
_entity_poly.pdbx_strand_id
1 'polypeptide(L)'
;MTTNFYNKVAKKFGNYHTDAKYTKEYPSGDPEEVFKEKLLELGDKNKIVLDVGCADGRFTLSIAPHFQKITAIDLSTGMLDAARKLHKEKGVENVSFEEQNASKTTYADDSFDLVYSRRGPTPFSEFYRLLKSDGHFVGINIGEKDCQDIKEIFGRGQGFGQWNASRLEKDKQELKNAGFEVVYAQDYFCDEYYASYEDLDLFLQGVPIFEDFDSEKDKKFLEEYVAKFKTEKGIRFPRHRVVIVAKKV
;
A
#
# COMPACT_ATOMS: atom_id res chain seq x y z
N MET A 1 -11.42 5.21 1.93
CA MET A 1 -10.34 6.22 1.99
C MET A 1 -10.69 7.34 1.05
N THR A 2 -10.64 8.56 1.52
CA THR A 2 -11.06 9.69 0.69
C THR A 2 -9.86 10.23 -0.09
N THR A 3 -10.01 10.40 -1.39
CA THR A 3 -9.08 11.10 -2.30
C THR A 3 -8.59 12.43 -1.70
N ASN A 4 -9.44 13.05 -0.87
CA ASN A 4 -9.13 14.30 -0.17
C ASN A 4 -7.94 14.18 0.81
N PHE A 5 -7.78 13.05 1.52
CA PHE A 5 -6.63 12.84 2.41
C PHE A 5 -5.32 12.87 1.61
N TYR A 6 -5.22 12.09 0.54
CA TYR A 6 -4.01 12.00 -0.27
C TYR A 6 -3.67 13.31 -0.98
N ASN A 7 -4.67 14.07 -1.43
CA ASN A 7 -4.45 15.41 -1.98
C ASN A 7 -3.88 16.39 -0.93
N LYS A 8 -4.34 16.29 0.34
CA LYS A 8 -3.76 17.08 1.45
C LYS A 8 -2.31 16.67 1.74
N VAL A 9 -2.01 15.37 1.74
CA VAL A 9 -0.66 14.84 1.94
C VAL A 9 0.28 15.32 0.82
N ALA A 10 -0.13 15.19 -0.43
CA ALA A 10 0.63 15.68 -1.58
C ALA A 10 0.90 17.19 -1.49
N LYS A 11 -0.12 17.98 -1.10
CA LYS A 11 0.04 19.43 -0.91
C LYS A 11 1.01 19.77 0.23
N LYS A 12 0.99 19.01 1.34
CA LYS A 12 1.80 19.28 2.53
C LYS A 12 3.24 18.84 2.35
N PHE A 13 3.48 17.65 1.81
CA PHE A 13 4.78 17.00 1.72
C PHE A 13 5.36 16.97 0.30
N GLY A 14 4.58 17.31 -0.72
CA GLY A 14 5.00 17.23 -2.13
C GLY A 14 5.05 15.81 -2.70
N ASN A 15 4.81 14.78 -1.87
CA ASN A 15 4.85 13.37 -2.23
C ASN A 15 4.14 12.53 -1.14
N TYR A 16 4.17 11.19 -1.28
CA TYR A 16 3.62 10.25 -0.27
C TYR A 16 4.72 9.72 0.67
N HIS A 17 5.56 10.61 1.19
CA HIS A 17 6.63 10.26 2.11
C HIS A 17 6.81 11.35 3.17
N THR A 18 7.08 10.94 4.39
CA THR A 18 7.49 11.84 5.46
C THR A 18 8.95 11.55 5.83
N ASP A 19 9.66 12.56 6.32
CA ASP A 19 11.07 12.40 6.75
C ASP A 19 11.19 11.82 8.16
N ALA A 20 10.15 11.16 8.67
CA ALA A 20 10.14 10.51 9.96
C ALA A 20 11.23 9.44 10.05
N LYS A 21 11.99 9.46 11.13
CA LYS A 21 13.11 8.53 11.38
C LYS A 21 12.62 7.35 12.19
N TYR A 22 12.85 6.15 11.64
CA TYR A 22 12.53 4.91 12.31
C TYR A 22 13.39 3.75 11.79
N THR A 23 13.49 2.71 12.60
CA THR A 23 14.09 1.41 12.22
C THR A 23 13.01 0.35 12.12
N LYS A 24 13.31 -0.79 11.53
CA LYS A 24 12.37 -1.90 11.35
C LYS A 24 13.00 -3.21 11.78
N GLU A 25 12.16 -4.09 12.35
CA GLU A 25 12.50 -5.48 12.63
C GLU A 25 11.46 -6.38 11.97
N TYR A 26 11.96 -7.40 11.27
CA TYR A 26 11.16 -8.33 10.47
C TYR A 26 11.37 -9.78 10.93
N PRO A 27 10.69 -10.23 12.00
CA PRO A 27 10.87 -11.59 12.52
C PRO A 27 10.59 -12.72 11.52
N SER A 28 9.69 -12.45 10.56
CA SER A 28 9.25 -13.41 9.53
C SER A 28 9.57 -12.99 8.09
N GLY A 29 10.52 -12.07 7.91
CA GLY A 29 10.88 -11.49 6.62
C GLY A 29 10.20 -10.15 6.34
N ASP A 30 10.84 -9.34 5.48
CA ASP A 30 10.29 -8.03 5.06
C ASP A 30 9.15 -8.23 4.06
N PRO A 31 7.90 -7.90 4.42
CA PRO A 31 6.75 -8.07 3.52
C PRO A 31 6.84 -7.23 2.24
N GLU A 32 7.53 -6.09 2.27
CA GLU A 32 7.70 -5.23 1.09
C GLU A 32 8.69 -5.87 0.11
N GLU A 33 9.78 -6.47 0.60
CA GLU A 33 10.72 -7.21 -0.26
C GLU A 33 10.08 -8.49 -0.79
N VAL A 34 9.35 -9.27 0.03
CA VAL A 34 8.62 -10.45 -0.44
C VAL A 34 7.60 -10.08 -1.53
N PHE A 35 6.83 -9.01 -1.32
CA PHE A 35 5.91 -8.51 -2.35
C PHE A 35 6.64 -8.18 -3.65
N LYS A 36 7.75 -7.45 -3.57
CA LYS A 36 8.56 -7.07 -4.72
C LYS A 36 9.18 -8.29 -5.42
N GLU A 37 9.71 -9.25 -4.66
CA GLU A 37 10.24 -10.51 -5.20
C GLU A 37 9.17 -11.27 -5.96
N LYS A 38 7.98 -11.49 -5.38
CA LYS A 38 6.84 -12.14 -6.04
C LYS A 38 6.40 -11.42 -7.31
N LEU A 39 6.40 -10.09 -7.31
CA LEU A 39 6.09 -9.29 -8.48
C LEU A 39 7.13 -9.45 -9.58
N LEU A 40 8.42 -9.46 -9.24
CA LEU A 40 9.51 -9.59 -10.20
C LEU A 40 9.71 -11.03 -10.69
N GLU A 41 9.41 -12.06 -9.89
CA GLU A 41 9.39 -13.48 -10.33
C GLU A 41 8.40 -13.71 -11.48
N LEU A 42 7.29 -12.96 -11.49
CA LEU A 42 6.25 -13.03 -12.53
C LEU A 42 6.49 -12.05 -13.68
N GLY A 43 7.46 -11.16 -13.54
CA GLY A 43 7.76 -10.10 -14.47
C GLY A 43 8.78 -10.48 -15.53
N ASP A 44 8.63 -9.94 -16.74
CA ASP A 44 9.66 -9.92 -17.78
C ASP A 44 9.44 -8.75 -18.75
N LYS A 45 10.39 -8.56 -19.68
CA LYS A 45 10.39 -7.47 -20.67
C LYS A 45 9.25 -7.51 -21.70
N ASN A 46 8.43 -8.55 -21.70
CA ASN A 46 7.27 -8.68 -22.61
C ASN A 46 5.95 -8.44 -21.85
N LYS A 47 5.98 -8.23 -20.54
CA LYS A 47 4.78 -8.08 -19.71
C LYS A 47 4.28 -6.65 -19.68
N ILE A 48 2.96 -6.51 -19.86
CA ILE A 48 2.20 -5.26 -19.68
C ILE A 48 1.53 -5.30 -18.31
N VAL A 49 1.79 -4.30 -17.49
CA VAL A 49 1.46 -4.30 -16.07
C VAL A 49 0.54 -3.12 -15.72
N LEU A 50 -0.41 -3.35 -14.83
CA LEU A 50 -1.23 -2.31 -14.20
C LEU A 50 -0.82 -2.16 -12.73
N ASP A 51 -0.42 -0.96 -12.35
CA ASP A 51 -0.21 -0.52 -10.96
C ASP A 51 -1.46 0.18 -10.43
N VAL A 52 -2.07 -0.35 -9.38
CA VAL A 52 -3.33 0.17 -8.84
C VAL A 52 -3.12 0.87 -7.50
N GLY A 53 -3.38 2.18 -7.47
CA GLY A 53 -3.09 3.04 -6.32
C GLY A 53 -1.61 3.41 -6.25
N CYS A 54 -1.06 3.90 -7.38
CA CYS A 54 0.37 4.16 -7.55
C CYS A 54 0.93 5.33 -6.70
N ALA A 55 0.07 6.13 -6.09
CA ALA A 55 0.44 7.33 -5.33
C ALA A 55 1.46 8.22 -6.10
N ASP A 56 2.59 8.58 -5.49
CA ASP A 56 3.66 9.40 -6.09
C ASP A 56 4.54 8.66 -7.13
N GLY A 57 4.19 7.43 -7.50
CA GLY A 57 4.86 6.65 -8.55
C GLY A 57 6.26 6.16 -8.22
N ARG A 58 6.79 6.40 -7.01
CA ARG A 58 8.15 6.05 -6.64
C ARG A 58 8.45 4.55 -6.78
N PHE A 59 7.55 3.70 -6.28
CA PHE A 59 7.67 2.25 -6.43
C PHE A 59 7.55 1.83 -7.89
N THR A 60 6.54 2.32 -8.61
CA THR A 60 6.31 2.07 -10.04
C THR A 60 7.57 2.30 -10.86
N LEU A 61 8.18 3.49 -10.69
CA LEU A 61 9.40 3.88 -11.43
C LEU A 61 10.61 3.02 -11.05
N SER A 62 10.68 2.52 -9.81
CA SER A 62 11.79 1.68 -9.36
C SER A 62 11.79 0.28 -9.99
N ILE A 63 10.63 -0.25 -10.35
CA ILE A 63 10.48 -1.58 -10.95
C ILE A 63 10.29 -1.55 -12.48
N ALA A 64 10.04 -0.38 -13.05
CA ALA A 64 9.80 -0.20 -14.48
C ALA A 64 10.83 -0.88 -15.41
N PRO A 65 12.15 -0.89 -15.07
CA PRO A 65 13.14 -1.58 -15.89
C PRO A 65 12.91 -3.08 -16.09
N HIS A 66 12.04 -3.72 -15.33
CA HIS A 66 11.77 -5.16 -15.43
C HIS A 66 10.62 -5.52 -16.37
N PHE A 67 9.87 -4.54 -16.87
CA PHE A 67 8.64 -4.76 -17.63
C PHE A 67 8.68 -4.09 -19.02
N GLN A 68 7.79 -4.53 -19.91
CA GLN A 68 7.59 -3.89 -21.21
C GLN A 68 6.96 -2.52 -21.04
N LYS A 69 5.86 -2.47 -20.28
CA LYS A 69 5.10 -1.26 -20.01
C LYS A 69 4.39 -1.35 -18.66
N ILE A 70 4.36 -0.26 -17.91
CA ILE A 70 3.51 -0.12 -16.73
C ILE A 70 2.54 1.02 -16.96
N THR A 71 1.25 0.74 -16.81
CA THR A 71 0.20 1.76 -16.66
C THR A 71 -0.08 1.88 -15.16
N ALA A 72 0.07 3.06 -14.60
CA ALA A 72 -0.08 3.33 -13.17
C ALA A 72 -1.27 4.25 -12.92
N ILE A 73 -2.20 3.83 -12.09
CA ILE A 73 -3.44 4.56 -11.85
C ILE A 73 -3.60 4.98 -10.39
N ASP A 74 -4.17 6.16 -10.20
CA ASP A 74 -4.60 6.68 -8.89
C ASP A 74 -5.82 7.61 -9.08
N LEU A 75 -6.57 7.85 -8.01
CA LEU A 75 -7.66 8.86 -7.99
C LEU A 75 -7.19 10.23 -7.48
N SER A 76 -6.04 10.28 -6.81
CA SER A 76 -5.50 11.52 -6.26
C SER A 76 -4.72 12.27 -7.34
N THR A 77 -5.30 13.35 -7.85
CA THR A 77 -4.62 14.23 -8.82
C THR A 77 -3.33 14.80 -8.26
N GLY A 78 -3.29 15.15 -6.97
CA GLY A 78 -2.08 15.64 -6.31
C GLY A 78 -0.96 14.60 -6.25
N MET A 79 -1.29 13.31 -6.04
CA MET A 79 -0.31 12.23 -6.10
C MET A 79 0.16 11.98 -7.53
N LEU A 80 -0.75 12.00 -8.50
CA LEU A 80 -0.40 11.85 -9.91
C LEU A 80 0.51 13.00 -10.43
N ASP A 81 0.31 14.21 -9.95
CA ASP A 81 1.18 15.34 -10.31
C ASP A 81 2.59 15.15 -9.73
N ALA A 82 2.70 14.66 -8.48
CA ALA A 82 3.98 14.27 -7.89
C ALA A 82 4.65 13.14 -8.67
N ALA A 83 3.87 12.11 -9.08
CA ALA A 83 4.34 10.99 -9.88
C ALA A 83 4.87 11.43 -11.26
N ARG A 84 4.13 12.29 -11.95
CA ARG A 84 4.56 12.84 -13.26
C ARG A 84 5.81 13.69 -13.17
N LYS A 85 5.96 14.48 -12.07
CA LYS A 85 7.17 15.25 -11.82
C LYS A 85 8.37 14.31 -11.63
N LEU A 86 8.25 13.31 -10.74
CA LEU A 86 9.30 12.33 -10.49
C LEU A 86 9.64 11.53 -11.75
N HIS A 87 8.64 11.15 -12.54
CA HIS A 87 8.80 10.46 -13.83
C HIS A 87 9.68 11.24 -14.79
N LYS A 88 9.41 12.55 -14.95
CA LYS A 88 10.22 13.44 -15.78
C LYS A 88 11.66 13.53 -15.30
N GLU A 89 11.88 13.59 -13.98
CA GLU A 89 13.21 13.65 -13.36
C GLU A 89 14.01 12.34 -13.57
N LYS A 90 13.33 11.19 -13.56
CA LYS A 90 13.96 9.87 -13.71
C LYS A 90 14.20 9.46 -15.15
N GLY A 91 13.52 10.07 -16.14
CA GLY A 91 13.67 9.75 -17.55
C GLY A 91 13.27 8.32 -17.92
N VAL A 92 12.33 7.71 -17.20
CA VAL A 92 11.81 6.37 -17.48
C VAL A 92 10.78 6.46 -18.61
N GLU A 93 10.89 5.67 -19.68
CA GLU A 93 10.03 5.83 -20.86
C GLU A 93 8.82 4.90 -20.91
N ASN A 94 8.87 3.76 -20.19
CA ASN A 94 7.87 2.70 -20.28
C ASN A 94 6.79 2.77 -19.19
N VAL A 95 6.54 3.96 -18.61
CA VAL A 95 5.50 4.17 -17.58
C VAL A 95 4.54 5.26 -18.02
N SER A 96 3.23 5.06 -17.82
CA SER A 96 2.19 6.10 -17.92
C SER A 96 1.45 6.24 -16.59
N PHE A 97 1.06 7.49 -16.24
CA PHE A 97 0.30 7.81 -15.03
C PHE A 97 -1.07 8.39 -15.42
N GLU A 98 -2.15 7.72 -14.98
CA GLU A 98 -3.52 8.02 -15.39
C GLU A 98 -4.46 8.14 -14.19
N GLU A 99 -5.40 9.10 -14.26
CA GLU A 99 -6.49 9.18 -13.29
C GLU A 99 -7.58 8.18 -13.66
N GLN A 100 -7.72 7.13 -12.87
CA GLN A 100 -8.71 6.07 -13.08
C GLN A 100 -9.29 5.59 -11.76
N ASN A 101 -10.57 5.22 -11.77
CA ASN A 101 -11.19 4.52 -10.67
C ASN A 101 -10.89 3.01 -10.80
N ALA A 102 -10.15 2.46 -9.86
CA ALA A 102 -9.78 1.05 -9.85
C ALA A 102 -10.97 0.08 -9.90
N SER A 103 -12.14 0.48 -9.37
CA SER A 103 -13.34 -0.36 -9.37
C SER A 103 -14.08 -0.38 -10.71
N LYS A 104 -13.75 0.52 -11.62
CA LYS A 104 -14.37 0.62 -12.95
C LYS A 104 -13.42 1.40 -13.86
N THR A 105 -12.45 0.70 -14.42
CA THR A 105 -11.49 1.31 -15.36
C THR A 105 -12.05 1.37 -16.78
N THR A 106 -11.40 2.15 -17.63
CA THR A 106 -11.78 2.28 -19.06
C THR A 106 -11.05 1.29 -19.97
N TYR A 107 -10.19 0.42 -19.40
CA TYR A 107 -9.43 -0.54 -20.19
C TYR A 107 -10.31 -1.71 -20.66
N ALA A 108 -9.96 -2.28 -21.80
CA ALA A 108 -10.60 -3.48 -22.33
C ALA A 108 -10.30 -4.72 -21.45
N ASP A 109 -11.11 -5.75 -21.59
CA ASP A 109 -10.85 -7.05 -21.00
C ASP A 109 -9.51 -7.59 -21.52
N ASP A 110 -8.87 -8.45 -20.72
CA ASP A 110 -7.62 -9.15 -21.08
C ASP A 110 -6.48 -8.22 -21.57
N SER A 111 -6.38 -7.03 -20.97
CA SER A 111 -5.40 -6.00 -21.37
C SER A 111 -4.04 -6.15 -20.70
N PHE A 112 -3.96 -6.80 -19.55
CA PHE A 112 -2.75 -6.84 -18.72
C PHE A 112 -2.31 -8.27 -18.43
N ASP A 113 -0.99 -8.47 -18.41
CA ASP A 113 -0.38 -9.74 -18.00
C ASP A 113 -0.29 -9.84 -16.47
N LEU A 114 -0.19 -8.69 -15.81
CA LEU A 114 0.01 -8.58 -14.37
C LEU A 114 -0.71 -7.33 -13.84
N VAL A 115 -1.41 -7.48 -12.73
CA VAL A 115 -2.00 -6.39 -11.95
C VAL A 115 -1.41 -6.44 -10.56
N TYR A 116 -0.96 -5.31 -10.04
CA TYR A 116 -0.56 -5.26 -8.63
C TYR A 116 -1.16 -4.07 -7.87
N SER A 117 -1.29 -4.25 -6.57
CA SER A 117 -1.73 -3.20 -5.66
C SER A 117 -0.88 -3.21 -4.39
N ARG A 118 -0.30 -2.06 -4.08
CA ARG A 118 0.54 -1.88 -2.90
C ARG A 118 -0.18 -1.02 -1.86
N ARG A 119 -0.99 -1.68 -1.01
CA ARG A 119 -1.87 -1.05 0.00
C ARG A 119 -2.95 -0.13 -0.59
N GLY A 120 -3.23 -0.30 -1.88
CA GLY A 120 -4.28 0.38 -2.60
C GLY A 120 -5.60 -0.40 -2.59
N PRO A 121 -6.59 0.03 -3.38
CA PRO A 121 -7.86 -0.70 -3.54
C PRO A 121 -7.64 -2.06 -4.22
N THR A 122 -8.50 -3.02 -3.89
CA THR A 122 -8.45 -4.38 -4.43
C THR A 122 -9.82 -4.84 -4.97
N PRO A 123 -10.33 -4.23 -6.04
CA PRO A 123 -11.56 -4.67 -6.70
C PRO A 123 -11.29 -5.93 -7.54
N PHE A 124 -11.25 -7.10 -6.92
CA PHE A 124 -10.79 -8.35 -7.54
C PHE A 124 -11.58 -8.73 -8.80
N SER A 125 -12.88 -8.46 -8.86
CA SER A 125 -13.68 -8.72 -10.06
C SER A 125 -13.22 -7.89 -11.27
N GLU A 126 -12.85 -6.63 -11.05
CA GLU A 126 -12.28 -5.77 -12.11
C GLU A 126 -10.88 -6.27 -12.49
N PHE A 127 -10.05 -6.68 -11.53
CA PHE A 127 -8.73 -7.24 -11.82
C PHE A 127 -8.83 -8.52 -12.65
N TYR A 128 -9.82 -9.38 -12.34
CA TYR A 128 -10.09 -10.59 -13.13
C TYR A 128 -10.45 -10.25 -14.58
N ARG A 129 -11.32 -9.26 -14.79
CA ARG A 129 -11.68 -8.80 -16.13
C ARG A 129 -10.48 -8.28 -16.92
N LEU A 130 -9.62 -7.50 -16.27
CA LEU A 130 -8.48 -6.84 -16.90
C LEU A 130 -7.32 -7.77 -17.23
N LEU A 131 -7.15 -8.83 -16.46
CA LEU A 131 -6.05 -9.77 -16.65
C LEU A 131 -6.33 -10.69 -17.85
N LYS A 132 -5.29 -10.95 -18.64
CA LYS A 132 -5.28 -12.01 -19.65
C LYS A 132 -5.41 -13.38 -19.00
N SER A 133 -5.75 -14.41 -19.78
CA SER A 133 -5.66 -15.80 -19.34
C SER A 133 -4.25 -16.10 -18.82
N ASP A 134 -4.15 -16.84 -17.73
CA ASP A 134 -2.89 -17.10 -16.99
C ASP A 134 -2.23 -15.83 -16.38
N GLY A 135 -2.86 -14.67 -16.46
CA GLY A 135 -2.40 -13.44 -15.82
C GLY A 135 -2.46 -13.51 -14.30
N HIS A 136 -1.68 -12.67 -13.61
CA HIS A 136 -1.56 -12.73 -12.16
C HIS A 136 -1.90 -11.40 -11.48
N PHE A 137 -2.46 -11.52 -10.30
CA PHE A 137 -2.56 -10.43 -9.33
C PHE A 137 -1.52 -10.61 -8.23
N VAL A 138 -0.82 -9.53 -7.87
CA VAL A 138 0.10 -9.47 -6.73
C VAL A 138 -0.29 -8.32 -5.81
N GLY A 139 -0.51 -8.61 -4.55
CA GLY A 139 -0.93 -7.59 -3.57
C GLY A 139 -0.14 -7.62 -2.27
N ILE A 140 0.10 -6.43 -1.72
CA ILE A 140 0.44 -6.27 -0.31
C ILE A 140 -0.61 -5.39 0.34
N ASN A 141 -1.33 -5.93 1.31
CA ASN A 141 -2.45 -5.30 1.98
C ASN A 141 -2.15 -5.02 3.46
N ILE A 142 -2.94 -4.13 4.05
CA ILE A 142 -2.92 -3.87 5.49
C ILE A 142 -3.73 -4.95 6.18
N GLY A 143 -3.10 -5.69 7.11
CA GLY A 143 -3.77 -6.71 7.92
C GLY A 143 -4.64 -6.09 9.02
N GLU A 144 -5.56 -6.88 9.58
CA GLU A 144 -6.53 -6.41 10.57
C GLU A 144 -5.90 -5.90 11.87
N LYS A 145 -4.72 -6.43 12.24
CA LYS A 145 -4.01 -6.02 13.47
C LYS A 145 -3.00 -4.89 13.26
N ASP A 146 -2.96 -4.28 12.05
CA ASP A 146 -2.04 -3.18 11.78
C ASP A 146 -2.31 -1.99 12.69
N CYS A 147 -1.29 -1.55 13.43
CA CYS A 147 -1.38 -0.42 14.35
C CYS A 147 -2.48 -0.57 15.41
N GLN A 148 -2.78 -1.79 15.84
CA GLN A 148 -3.85 -2.05 16.79
C GLN A 148 -3.68 -1.25 18.08
N ASP A 149 -2.49 -1.29 18.68
CA ASP A 149 -2.20 -0.68 19.99
C ASP A 149 -2.48 0.83 20.01
N ILE A 150 -2.05 1.57 18.97
CA ILE A 150 -2.30 3.01 18.90
C ILE A 150 -3.77 3.32 18.62
N LYS A 151 -4.44 2.53 17.80
CA LYS A 151 -5.87 2.68 17.53
C LYS A 151 -6.72 2.43 18.78
N GLU A 152 -6.32 1.50 19.65
CA GLU A 152 -6.98 1.25 20.93
C GLU A 152 -6.86 2.44 21.88
N ILE A 153 -5.69 3.09 21.95
CA ILE A 153 -5.49 4.29 22.77
C ILE A 153 -6.30 5.47 22.22
N PHE A 154 -6.34 5.63 20.91
CA PHE A 154 -7.10 6.72 20.25
C PHE A 154 -8.62 6.44 20.22
N GLY A 155 -9.06 5.20 20.46
CA GLY A 155 -10.47 4.80 20.38
C GLY A 155 -11.08 4.89 18.98
N ARG A 156 -10.24 5.00 17.92
CA ARG A 156 -10.64 5.19 16.52
C ARG A 156 -9.54 4.80 15.54
N GLY A 157 -9.80 4.95 14.26
CA GLY A 157 -8.84 4.73 13.19
C GLY A 157 -9.33 3.71 12.17
N GLN A 158 -8.61 3.57 11.08
CA GLN A 158 -8.97 2.68 9.99
C GLN A 158 -9.04 1.21 10.47
N GLY A 159 -10.22 0.57 10.34
CA GLY A 159 -10.43 -0.81 10.78
C GLY A 159 -10.47 -1.01 12.31
N PHE A 160 -10.67 0.08 13.09
CA PHE A 160 -10.80 -0.01 14.55
C PHE A 160 -11.88 -1.00 14.97
N GLY A 161 -11.56 -1.87 15.92
CA GLY A 161 -12.46 -2.89 16.46
C GLY A 161 -12.62 -4.15 15.59
N GLN A 162 -12.02 -4.22 14.40
CA GLN A 162 -12.14 -5.37 13.48
C GLN A 162 -11.00 -6.39 13.61
N TRP A 163 -10.38 -6.51 14.78
CA TRP A 163 -9.17 -7.30 15.03
C TRP A 163 -9.30 -8.81 14.80
N ASN A 164 -10.52 -9.34 14.80
CA ASN A 164 -10.83 -10.76 14.62
C ASN A 164 -11.29 -11.10 13.18
N ALA A 165 -11.37 -10.11 12.29
CA ALA A 165 -11.78 -10.31 10.90
C ALA A 165 -10.53 -10.45 10.02
N SER A 166 -9.97 -11.66 9.92
CA SER A 166 -8.74 -11.92 9.15
C SER A 166 -8.81 -11.33 7.74
N ARG A 167 -7.93 -10.39 7.46
CA ARG A 167 -7.78 -9.80 6.14
C ARG A 167 -7.35 -10.83 5.12
N LEU A 168 -6.42 -11.71 5.49
CA LEU A 168 -5.92 -12.78 4.65
C LEU A 168 -7.05 -13.69 4.17
N GLU A 169 -7.88 -14.21 5.10
CA GLU A 169 -8.96 -15.13 4.75
C GLU A 169 -10.06 -14.43 3.95
N LYS A 170 -10.35 -13.17 4.25
CA LYS A 170 -11.26 -12.35 3.45
C LYS A 170 -10.77 -12.20 2.02
N ASP A 171 -9.52 -11.77 1.82
CA ASP A 171 -8.96 -11.58 0.48
C ASP A 171 -8.90 -12.90 -0.31
N LYS A 172 -8.57 -14.03 0.32
CA LYS A 172 -8.59 -15.36 -0.30
C LYS A 172 -10.00 -15.73 -0.79
N GLN A 173 -11.01 -15.49 0.04
CA GLN A 173 -12.40 -15.81 -0.33
C GLN A 173 -12.90 -14.89 -1.45
N GLU A 174 -12.60 -13.60 -1.40
CA GLU A 174 -12.99 -12.65 -2.45
C GLU A 174 -12.31 -12.95 -3.78
N LEU A 175 -11.02 -13.31 -3.78
CA LEU A 175 -10.29 -13.75 -4.97
C LEU A 175 -10.90 -15.01 -5.56
N LYS A 176 -11.19 -16.01 -4.73
CA LYS A 176 -11.85 -17.24 -5.19
C LYS A 176 -13.23 -16.96 -5.80
N ASN A 177 -14.02 -16.08 -5.17
CA ASN A 177 -15.33 -15.68 -5.69
C ASN A 177 -15.22 -14.94 -7.03
N ALA A 178 -14.11 -14.23 -7.28
CA ALA A 178 -13.84 -13.56 -8.54
C ALA A 178 -13.28 -14.49 -9.63
N GLY A 179 -12.97 -15.75 -9.32
CA GLY A 179 -12.48 -16.75 -10.28
C GLY A 179 -10.97 -16.98 -10.25
N PHE A 180 -10.25 -16.44 -9.27
CA PHE A 180 -8.82 -16.66 -9.12
C PHE A 180 -8.46 -17.94 -8.38
N GLU A 181 -7.33 -18.52 -8.74
CA GLU A 181 -6.58 -19.47 -7.92
C GLU A 181 -5.55 -18.68 -7.06
N VAL A 182 -5.60 -18.85 -5.73
CA VAL A 182 -4.61 -18.25 -4.83
C VAL A 182 -3.38 -19.14 -4.79
N VAL A 183 -2.25 -18.63 -5.29
CA VAL A 183 -0.98 -19.38 -5.37
C VAL A 183 0.00 -19.04 -4.25
N TYR A 184 -0.19 -17.91 -3.60
CA TYR A 184 0.56 -17.50 -2.40
C TYR A 184 -0.30 -16.60 -1.52
N ALA A 185 -0.26 -16.81 -0.20
CA ALA A 185 -0.94 -15.92 0.76
C ALA A 185 -0.32 -16.09 2.15
N GLN A 186 0.17 -15.00 2.75
CA GLN A 186 0.83 -15.03 4.05
C GLN A 186 0.68 -13.72 4.81
N ASP A 187 0.48 -13.84 6.13
CA ASP A 187 0.56 -12.74 7.09
C ASP A 187 2.01 -12.47 7.50
N TYR A 188 2.32 -11.18 7.65
CA TYR A 188 3.62 -10.69 8.11
C TYR A 188 3.43 -9.70 9.23
N PHE A 189 4.11 -9.94 10.35
CA PHE A 189 4.17 -9.03 11.47
C PHE A 189 5.58 -8.45 11.56
N CYS A 190 5.66 -7.14 11.72
CA CYS A 190 6.92 -6.45 11.93
C CYS A 190 6.74 -5.32 12.93
N ASP A 191 7.84 -4.89 13.53
CA ASP A 191 7.86 -3.74 14.41
C ASP A 191 8.65 -2.61 13.77
N GLU A 192 8.07 -1.41 13.73
CA GLU A 192 8.76 -0.16 13.46
C GLU A 192 9.11 0.48 14.81
N TYR A 193 10.26 1.14 14.90
CA TYR A 193 10.70 1.85 16.10
C TYR A 193 11.01 3.29 15.73
N TYR A 194 10.12 4.21 16.08
CA TYR A 194 10.27 5.64 15.80
C TYR A 194 11.26 6.26 16.80
N ALA A 195 12.19 7.08 16.29
CA ALA A 195 13.28 7.62 17.09
C ALA A 195 12.81 8.62 18.16
N SER A 196 11.71 9.34 17.88
CA SER A 196 11.15 10.34 18.77
C SER A 196 9.63 10.45 18.66
N TYR A 197 9.03 11.23 19.59
CA TYR A 197 7.61 11.62 19.51
C TYR A 197 7.33 12.36 18.20
N GLU A 198 8.20 13.28 17.83
CA GLU A 198 8.08 14.11 16.63
C GLU A 198 8.13 13.27 15.36
N ASP A 199 8.97 12.23 15.32
CA ASP A 199 9.02 11.30 14.18
C ASP A 199 7.73 10.51 14.04
N LEU A 200 7.15 10.02 15.16
CA LEU A 200 5.88 9.31 15.12
C LEU A 200 4.72 10.24 14.76
N ASP A 201 4.67 11.45 15.31
CA ASP A 201 3.70 12.50 14.95
C ASP A 201 3.77 12.81 13.46
N LEU A 202 4.98 13.07 12.94
CA LEU A 202 5.21 13.36 11.53
C LEU A 202 4.74 12.21 10.62
N PHE A 203 4.98 10.96 11.01
CA PHE A 203 4.49 9.78 10.29
C PHE A 203 2.96 9.75 10.24
N LEU A 204 2.29 9.94 11.38
CA LEU A 204 0.83 9.90 11.46
C LEU A 204 0.15 10.97 10.61
N GLN A 205 0.78 12.12 10.41
CA GLN A 205 0.30 13.16 9.50
C GLN A 205 0.33 12.75 8.03
N GLY A 206 1.17 11.79 7.65
CA GLY A 206 1.36 11.34 6.26
C GLY A 206 0.60 10.08 5.88
N VAL A 207 -0.07 9.41 6.83
CA VAL A 207 -0.73 8.12 6.60
C VAL A 207 -2.19 8.12 7.07
N PRO A 208 -3.12 7.41 6.40
CA PRO A 208 -4.55 7.45 6.71
C PRO A 208 -4.95 6.50 7.86
N ILE A 209 -4.05 6.22 8.82
CA ILE A 209 -4.41 5.45 10.03
C ILE A 209 -5.52 6.18 10.77
N PHE A 210 -5.37 7.50 10.89
CA PHE A 210 -6.37 8.46 11.35
C PHE A 210 -6.48 9.55 10.28
N GLU A 211 -7.54 9.53 9.43
CA GLU A 211 -7.68 10.52 8.34
C GLU A 211 -7.83 11.97 8.83
N ASP A 212 -8.27 12.12 10.07
CA ASP A 212 -8.49 13.38 10.79
C ASP A 212 -7.40 13.69 11.83
N PHE A 213 -6.24 13.01 11.78
CA PHE A 213 -5.14 13.24 12.72
C PHE A 213 -4.75 14.71 12.78
N ASP A 214 -4.65 15.21 14.01
CA ASP A 214 -4.28 16.59 14.31
C ASP A 214 -3.32 16.59 15.51
N SER A 215 -2.07 17.00 15.27
CA SER A 215 -0.99 16.96 16.28
C SER A 215 -1.33 17.64 17.61
N GLU A 216 -2.13 18.73 17.58
CA GLU A 216 -2.53 19.44 18.79
C GLU A 216 -3.70 18.77 19.51
N LYS A 217 -4.73 18.37 18.77
CA LYS A 217 -5.94 17.75 19.36
C LYS A 217 -5.67 16.34 19.88
N ASP A 218 -4.83 15.60 19.18
CA ASP A 218 -4.51 14.21 19.48
C ASP A 218 -3.29 14.05 20.39
N LYS A 219 -2.65 15.15 20.78
CA LYS A 219 -1.42 15.18 21.57
C LYS A 219 -1.46 14.26 22.80
N LYS A 220 -2.52 14.32 23.59
CA LYS A 220 -2.65 13.52 24.81
C LYS A 220 -2.65 12.01 24.54
N PHE A 221 -3.27 11.58 23.45
CA PHE A 221 -3.32 10.15 23.07
C PHE A 221 -1.96 9.67 22.56
N LEU A 222 -1.26 10.54 21.80
CA LEU A 222 0.07 10.22 21.31
C LEU A 222 1.10 10.19 22.45
N GLU A 223 1.02 11.11 23.42
CA GLU A 223 1.85 11.09 24.63
C GLU A 223 1.62 9.81 25.44
N GLU A 224 0.35 9.40 25.62
CA GLU A 224 0.01 8.13 26.30
C GLU A 224 0.61 6.93 25.57
N TYR A 225 0.49 6.89 24.22
CA TYR A 225 1.08 5.82 23.41
C TYR A 225 2.60 5.77 23.59
N VAL A 226 3.26 6.90 23.47
CA VAL A 226 4.73 7.01 23.60
C VAL A 226 5.17 6.54 25.00
N ALA A 227 4.49 6.98 26.06
CA ALA A 227 4.83 6.56 27.42
C ALA A 227 4.72 5.05 27.61
N LYS A 228 3.73 4.40 26.99
CA LYS A 228 3.46 2.96 27.10
C LYS A 228 4.38 2.10 26.24
N PHE A 229 4.75 2.58 25.04
CA PHE A 229 5.47 1.78 24.04
C PHE A 229 6.92 2.22 23.79
N LYS A 230 7.47 3.13 24.59
CA LYS A 230 8.87 3.53 24.54
C LYS A 230 9.78 2.37 24.97
N THR A 231 10.79 2.10 24.19
CA THR A 231 11.82 1.08 24.44
C THR A 231 13.22 1.68 24.25
N GLU A 232 14.27 0.89 24.50
CA GLU A 232 15.65 1.29 24.19
C GLU A 232 15.91 1.50 22.69
N LYS A 233 15.13 0.81 21.82
CA LYS A 233 15.22 0.93 20.36
C LYS A 233 14.43 2.12 19.78
N GLY A 234 13.60 2.76 20.59
CA GLY A 234 12.67 3.81 20.18
C GLY A 234 11.24 3.49 20.58
N ILE A 235 10.28 4.20 19.97
CA ILE A 235 8.84 4.00 20.20
C ILE A 235 8.37 2.86 19.30
N ARG A 236 8.04 1.71 19.90
CA ARG A 236 7.58 0.52 19.18
C ARG A 236 6.23 0.78 18.51
N PHE A 237 6.11 0.39 17.24
CA PHE A 237 4.92 0.58 16.42
C PHE A 237 4.65 -0.68 15.59
N PRO A 238 3.81 -1.60 16.09
CA PRO A 238 3.55 -2.88 15.43
C PRO A 238 2.81 -2.72 14.11
N ARG A 239 3.25 -3.49 13.10
CA ARG A 239 2.64 -3.51 11.78
C ARG A 239 2.17 -4.91 11.42
N HIS A 240 1.09 -4.96 10.64
CA HIS A 240 0.58 -6.19 10.07
C HIS A 240 0.35 -6.01 8.57
N ARG A 241 0.96 -6.89 7.77
CA ARG A 241 0.82 -6.93 6.31
C ARG A 241 0.37 -8.29 5.84
N VAL A 242 -0.37 -8.30 4.73
CA VAL A 242 -0.77 -9.51 4.01
C VAL A 242 -0.17 -9.44 2.61
N VAL A 243 0.65 -10.43 2.24
CA VAL A 243 1.13 -10.58 0.87
C VAL A 243 0.36 -11.72 0.20
N ILE A 244 -0.17 -11.45 -0.99
CA ILE A 244 -1.00 -12.42 -1.71
C ILE A 244 -0.66 -12.39 -3.20
N VAL A 245 -0.64 -13.58 -3.82
CA VAL A 245 -0.52 -13.79 -5.26
C VAL A 245 -1.64 -14.68 -5.71
N ALA A 246 -2.34 -14.29 -6.76
CA ALA A 246 -3.42 -15.06 -7.34
C ALA A 246 -3.30 -15.10 -8.87
N LYS A 247 -3.71 -16.22 -9.47
CA LYS A 247 -3.67 -16.47 -10.90
C LYS A 247 -5.10 -16.50 -11.46
N LYS A 248 -5.32 -15.85 -12.61
CA LYS A 248 -6.55 -15.99 -13.40
C LYS A 248 -6.57 -17.36 -14.05
N VAL A 249 -7.59 -18.17 -13.76
CA VAL A 249 -7.80 -19.51 -14.33
C VAL A 249 -9.02 -19.56 -15.24
#